data_3d25db68e371c2075080bfa0586024ca
#
_entry.id   3d25db68e371c2075080bfa0586024ca
#
_cell.length_a   1.000
_cell.length_b   1.000
_cell.length_c   1.000
_cell.angle_alpha   90.00
_cell.angle_beta   90.00
_cell.angle_gamma   90.00
#
_symmetry.space_group_name_H-M   'P 1'
#
loop_
_entity.id
_entity.type
_entity.pdbx_description
1 polymer ?
#
loop_
_entity_poly.entity_id
_entity_poly.type
_entity_poly.pdbx_seq_one_letter_code
_entity_poly.pdbx_strand_id
1 'polypeptide(L)'
;MSYIPEKAMKKFPGYPSNLKADEIDRRFRKVLGKFEVPSVPLKFKVTGEIELEGGIVRQRTEYDVNKGERVSAYHLFRKELPKNAPGILSIHGHGGDQIFPVGKEFHCHPDKNDPMQYSYLAALAGFRVLAPDALCFGERQAKWGHSTFFFDEIAMHAELTANGKSLAWKSVWDNSRALEVLESLGCRSLGAIGYSGGSTQAYILASVNKKVRASVCLFSFMTLRHQFNQYRCCHCLYHYIPGMMKAGLDWDQVVSLIPPRKIFLGWGALDAGSPEIMYRSFINAIEKRQKKESLDKCVYLHEESEKGHEITMPMLESALEFLKQDLYKGAGHSLW
;
A
#
# COMPACT_ATOMS: atom_id res chain seq x y z
N MET A 1 4.07 24.15 20.65
CA MET A 1 5.43 24.53 21.12
C MET A 1 6.33 23.32 21.07
N SER A 2 7.47 23.39 20.35
CA SER A 2 8.41 22.26 20.29
C SER A 2 9.17 22.17 21.59
N TYR A 3 9.07 21.05 22.29
CA TYR A 3 9.77 20.78 23.54
C TYR A 3 11.30 20.67 23.38
N ILE A 4 11.80 20.56 22.17
CA ILE A 4 13.22 20.45 21.84
C ILE A 4 13.63 21.77 21.18
N PRO A 5 14.58 22.53 21.75
CA PRO A 5 15.07 23.75 21.14
C PRO A 5 15.60 23.48 19.73
N GLU A 6 15.28 24.34 18.78
CA GLU A 6 15.68 24.22 17.37
C GLU A 6 17.20 24.02 17.19
N LYS A 7 18.00 24.61 18.08
CA LYS A 7 19.46 24.46 18.10
C LYS A 7 19.95 23.07 18.54
N ALA A 8 19.11 22.26 19.21
CA ALA A 8 19.48 20.91 19.66
C ALA A 8 19.19 19.83 18.60
N MET A 9 18.44 20.15 17.55
CA MET A 9 18.17 19.23 16.47
C MET A 9 19.20 19.45 15.35
N LYS A 10 20.14 18.52 15.23
CA LYS A 10 20.98 18.47 14.02
C LYS A 10 20.07 18.37 12.81
N LYS A 11 20.17 19.34 11.88
CA LYS A 11 19.54 19.19 10.56
C LYS A 11 20.03 17.87 9.98
N PHE A 12 19.11 17.02 9.58
CA PHE A 12 19.51 15.78 8.94
C PHE A 12 20.31 16.10 7.67
N PRO A 13 21.44 15.43 7.44
CA PRO A 13 22.27 15.69 6.27
C PRO A 13 21.44 15.48 5.00
N GLY A 14 21.70 16.31 3.99
CA GLY A 14 21.11 16.12 2.68
C GLY A 14 21.38 14.71 2.15
N TYR A 15 20.36 14.07 1.60
CA TYR A 15 20.52 12.74 1.01
C TYR A 15 21.32 12.83 -0.30
N PRO A 16 22.15 11.82 -0.60
CA PRO A 16 22.84 11.80 -1.87
C PRO A 16 21.83 11.75 -3.01
N SER A 17 21.72 12.83 -3.77
CA SER A 17 20.74 12.99 -4.86
C SER A 17 21.05 12.14 -6.10
N ASN A 18 22.21 11.46 -6.14
CA ASN A 18 22.75 10.83 -7.35
C ASN A 18 22.91 9.31 -7.24
N LEU A 19 22.27 8.65 -6.27
CA LEU A 19 22.30 7.20 -6.18
C LEU A 19 21.69 6.57 -7.45
N LYS A 20 22.30 5.51 -7.94
CA LYS A 20 21.73 4.68 -8.99
C LYS A 20 20.66 3.76 -8.43
N ALA A 21 19.74 3.29 -9.27
CA ALA A 21 18.62 2.45 -8.83
C ALA A 21 19.09 1.14 -8.14
N ASP A 22 20.12 0.49 -8.65
CA ASP A 22 20.71 -0.70 -8.06
C ASP A 22 21.28 -0.45 -6.66
N GLU A 23 21.91 0.71 -6.45
CA GLU A 23 22.43 1.10 -5.14
C GLU A 23 21.30 1.43 -4.15
N ILE A 24 20.22 2.10 -4.61
CA ILE A 24 19.03 2.36 -3.80
C ILE A 24 18.40 1.02 -3.40
N ASP A 25 18.17 0.10 -4.35
CA ASP A 25 17.59 -1.23 -4.09
C ASP A 25 18.43 -2.02 -3.08
N ARG A 26 19.75 -2.08 -3.30
CA ARG A 26 20.65 -2.78 -2.40
C ARG A 26 20.63 -2.23 -0.97
N ARG A 27 20.69 -0.90 -0.82
CA ARG A 27 20.62 -0.25 0.49
C ARG A 27 19.25 -0.44 1.13
N PHE A 28 18.17 -0.27 0.35
CA PHE A 28 16.82 -0.42 0.86
C PHE A 28 16.54 -1.84 1.34
N ARG A 29 16.90 -2.86 0.56
CA ARG A 29 16.76 -4.26 1.00
C ARG A 29 17.56 -4.57 2.25
N LYS A 30 18.73 -3.94 2.42
CA LYS A 30 19.53 -4.11 3.63
C LYS A 30 18.85 -3.54 4.88
N VAL A 31 18.25 -2.35 4.80
CA VAL A 31 17.55 -1.73 5.95
C VAL A 31 16.17 -2.31 6.18
N LEU A 32 15.47 -2.69 5.13
CA LEU A 32 14.19 -3.37 5.24
C LEU A 32 14.34 -4.74 5.92
N GLY A 33 15.46 -5.41 5.70
CA GLY A 33 15.76 -6.72 6.25
C GLY A 33 15.51 -7.85 5.24
N LYS A 34 16.09 -9.02 5.52
CA LYS A 34 15.87 -10.21 4.69
C LYS A 34 14.43 -10.70 4.87
N PHE A 35 13.81 -11.04 3.76
CA PHE A 35 12.62 -11.87 3.77
C PHE A 35 13.08 -13.32 3.73
N GLU A 36 13.02 -13.97 4.88
CA GLU A 36 13.07 -15.42 4.90
C GLU A 36 11.72 -15.88 4.37
N VAL A 37 11.71 -16.42 3.15
CA VAL A 37 10.48 -17.02 2.61
C VAL A 37 10.17 -18.20 3.52
N PRO A 38 9.10 -18.19 4.33
CA PRO A 38 8.73 -19.36 5.07
C PRO A 38 8.30 -20.41 4.05
N SER A 39 8.81 -21.60 4.19
CA SER A 39 8.32 -22.77 3.47
C SER A 39 6.93 -23.20 3.97
N VAL A 40 6.10 -22.24 4.42
CA VAL A 40 4.76 -22.51 4.95
C VAL A 40 3.77 -22.51 3.80
N PRO A 41 3.04 -23.59 3.55
CA PRO A 41 1.93 -23.61 2.61
C PRO A 41 0.93 -22.51 2.94
N LEU A 42 0.33 -21.89 1.93
CA LEU A 42 -0.69 -20.84 2.11
C LEU A 42 -1.91 -21.32 2.89
N LYS A 43 -2.28 -22.61 2.74
CA LYS A 43 -3.48 -23.20 3.32
C LYS A 43 -4.71 -22.29 3.15
N PHE A 44 -4.83 -21.71 1.95
CA PHE A 44 -5.94 -20.84 1.60
C PHE A 44 -7.28 -21.59 1.82
N LYS A 45 -8.21 -20.94 2.51
CA LYS A 45 -9.51 -21.49 2.84
C LYS A 45 -10.58 -20.42 2.70
N VAL A 46 -11.70 -20.77 2.07
CA VAL A 46 -12.94 -20.00 2.12
C VAL A 46 -13.74 -20.45 3.35
N THR A 47 -14.09 -19.50 4.20
CA THR A 47 -14.80 -19.74 5.47
C THR A 47 -16.24 -19.23 5.45
N GLY A 48 -16.63 -18.47 4.45
CA GLY A 48 -17.99 -17.98 4.22
C GLY A 48 -18.10 -17.30 2.86
N GLU A 49 -19.30 -17.22 2.34
CA GLU A 49 -19.60 -16.62 1.05
C GLU A 49 -20.97 -15.95 1.09
N ILE A 50 -21.06 -14.76 0.51
CA ILE A 50 -22.32 -14.04 0.30
C ILE A 50 -22.31 -13.40 -1.10
N GLU A 51 -23.47 -13.24 -1.68
CA GLU A 51 -23.66 -12.45 -2.89
C GLU A 51 -24.08 -11.04 -2.51
N LEU A 52 -23.39 -10.05 -3.07
CA LEU A 52 -23.63 -8.62 -2.88
C LEU A 52 -24.34 -8.06 -4.12
N GLU A 53 -24.83 -6.83 -4.03
CA GLU A 53 -25.36 -6.09 -5.16
C GLU A 53 -24.37 -6.05 -6.33
N GLY A 54 -24.88 -5.94 -7.57
CA GLY A 54 -24.07 -5.91 -8.78
C GLY A 54 -23.46 -7.25 -9.18
N GLY A 55 -23.96 -8.38 -8.62
CA GLY A 55 -23.47 -9.73 -8.93
C GLY A 55 -22.05 -9.99 -8.41
N ILE A 56 -21.66 -9.33 -7.33
CA ILE A 56 -20.37 -9.53 -6.67
C ILE A 56 -20.49 -10.63 -5.64
N VAL A 57 -19.63 -11.64 -5.75
CA VAL A 57 -19.40 -12.62 -4.69
C VAL A 57 -18.35 -12.07 -3.74
N ARG A 58 -18.65 -12.06 -2.43
CA ARG A 58 -17.69 -11.78 -1.38
C ARG A 58 -17.46 -13.02 -0.54
N GLN A 59 -16.28 -13.61 -0.66
CA GLN A 59 -15.83 -14.72 0.16
C GLN A 59 -15.05 -14.22 1.36
N ARG A 60 -15.37 -14.67 2.57
CA ARG A 60 -14.49 -14.56 3.72
C ARG A 60 -13.44 -15.66 3.59
N THR A 61 -12.17 -15.30 3.66
CA THR A 61 -11.06 -16.21 3.41
C THR A 61 -9.99 -16.10 4.48
N GLU A 62 -9.20 -17.14 4.62
CA GLU A 62 -8.05 -17.19 5.51
C GLU A 62 -6.87 -17.86 4.82
N TYR A 63 -5.64 -17.40 5.11
CA TYR A 63 -4.41 -18.03 4.62
C TYR A 63 -3.25 -17.84 5.59
N ASP A 64 -2.27 -18.76 5.54
CA ASP A 64 -1.11 -18.73 6.42
C ASP A 64 -0.03 -17.81 5.84
N VAL A 65 0.51 -16.89 6.67
CA VAL A 65 1.66 -16.05 6.34
C VAL A 65 2.94 -16.56 7.00
N ASN A 66 2.82 -17.16 8.19
CA ASN A 66 3.87 -17.82 8.93
C ASN A 66 3.33 -19.06 9.63
N LYS A 67 4.21 -19.85 10.25
CA LYS A 67 3.79 -20.98 11.09
C LYS A 67 2.95 -20.47 12.26
N GLY A 68 1.67 -20.87 12.29
CA GLY A 68 0.73 -20.46 13.33
C GLY A 68 0.17 -19.04 13.20
N GLU A 69 0.49 -18.32 12.11
CA GLU A 69 -0.04 -16.98 11.85
C GLU A 69 -0.91 -16.99 10.60
N ARG A 70 -2.19 -16.67 10.75
CA ARG A 70 -3.18 -16.58 9.68
C ARG A 70 -3.62 -15.14 9.46
N VAL A 71 -3.94 -14.84 8.22
CA VAL A 71 -4.55 -13.58 7.80
C VAL A 71 -5.97 -13.85 7.36
N SER A 72 -6.93 -13.09 7.89
CA SER A 72 -8.29 -13.01 7.38
C SER A 72 -8.35 -11.99 6.25
N ALA A 73 -9.07 -12.32 5.18
CA ALA A 73 -9.25 -11.44 4.03
C ALA A 73 -10.65 -11.60 3.43
N TYR A 74 -11.09 -10.57 2.69
CA TYR A 74 -12.17 -10.72 1.75
C TYR A 74 -11.63 -10.93 0.34
N HIS A 75 -12.22 -11.88 -0.39
CA HIS A 75 -12.01 -12.08 -1.81
C HIS A 75 -13.30 -11.69 -2.55
N LEU A 76 -13.24 -10.61 -3.34
CA LEU A 76 -14.38 -10.07 -4.07
C LEU A 76 -14.17 -10.23 -5.58
N PHE A 77 -15.21 -10.69 -6.29
CA PHE A 77 -15.17 -10.87 -7.74
C PHE A 77 -16.58 -10.97 -8.32
N ARG A 78 -16.74 -10.63 -9.60
CA ARG A 78 -17.97 -10.93 -10.32
C ARG A 78 -18.11 -12.42 -10.57
N LYS A 79 -19.31 -12.97 -10.45
CA LYS A 79 -19.58 -14.40 -10.57
C LYS A 79 -19.13 -14.98 -11.93
N GLU A 80 -19.29 -14.22 -12.99
CA GLU A 80 -18.94 -14.62 -14.36
C GLU A 80 -17.48 -14.32 -14.71
N LEU A 81 -16.71 -13.76 -13.79
CA LEU A 81 -15.34 -13.34 -14.06
C LEU A 81 -14.43 -14.55 -14.34
N PRO A 82 -13.69 -14.57 -15.45
CA PRO A 82 -12.78 -15.68 -15.74
C PRO A 82 -11.70 -15.83 -14.68
N LYS A 83 -11.26 -17.07 -14.44
CA LYS A 83 -10.28 -17.38 -13.41
C LYS A 83 -8.95 -16.64 -13.57
N ASN A 84 -8.54 -16.38 -14.81
CA ASN A 84 -7.31 -15.68 -15.15
C ASN A 84 -7.44 -14.15 -15.21
N ALA A 85 -8.58 -13.60 -14.79
CA ALA A 85 -8.76 -12.16 -14.69
C ALA A 85 -7.67 -11.53 -13.81
N PRO A 86 -7.31 -10.26 -14.06
CA PRO A 86 -6.31 -9.57 -13.25
C PRO A 86 -6.69 -9.52 -11.77
N GLY A 87 -5.69 -9.74 -10.91
CA GLY A 87 -5.82 -9.68 -9.46
C GLY A 87 -5.38 -8.35 -8.90
N ILE A 88 -6.13 -7.83 -7.95
CA ILE A 88 -5.77 -6.63 -7.19
C ILE A 88 -5.67 -6.97 -5.72
N LEU A 89 -4.52 -6.68 -5.14
CA LEU A 89 -4.36 -6.60 -3.69
C LEU A 89 -4.86 -5.23 -3.24
N SER A 90 -5.91 -5.22 -2.43
CA SER A 90 -6.53 -4.00 -1.91
C SER A 90 -6.18 -3.83 -0.44
N ILE A 91 -5.53 -2.72 -0.10
CA ILE A 91 -4.92 -2.50 1.21
C ILE A 91 -5.61 -1.31 1.88
N HIS A 92 -6.20 -1.56 3.07
CA HIS A 92 -6.92 -0.54 3.82
C HIS A 92 -5.98 0.48 4.50
N GLY A 93 -6.50 1.66 4.77
CA GLY A 93 -5.86 2.69 5.60
C GLY A 93 -6.15 2.52 7.10
N HIS A 94 -5.80 3.55 7.89
CA HIS A 94 -6.05 3.55 9.33
C HIS A 94 -7.51 3.86 9.71
N GLY A 95 -8.31 4.48 8.81
CA GLY A 95 -9.75 4.69 8.99
C GLY A 95 -10.18 5.87 9.86
N GLY A 96 -9.29 6.80 10.18
CA GLY A 96 -9.63 8.01 10.94
C GLY A 96 -10.01 7.76 12.41
N ASP A 97 -10.72 8.70 13.01
CA ASP A 97 -11.08 8.71 14.45
C ASP A 97 -12.19 7.72 14.85
N GLN A 98 -12.49 6.73 14.03
CA GLN A 98 -13.60 5.82 14.28
C GLN A 98 -13.25 4.78 15.34
N ILE A 99 -14.18 4.62 16.28
CA ILE A 99 -14.17 3.65 17.38
C ILE A 99 -14.29 2.19 16.89
N PHE A 100 -14.58 1.98 15.60
CA PHE A 100 -14.83 0.66 15.02
C PHE A 100 -13.55 -0.02 14.53
N PRO A 101 -13.49 -1.36 14.55
CA PRO A 101 -12.33 -2.09 14.06
C PRO A 101 -12.11 -1.78 12.58
N VAL A 102 -11.09 -0.99 12.32
CA VAL A 102 -10.65 -0.68 10.97
C VAL A 102 -9.90 -1.89 10.44
N GLY A 103 -10.22 -2.29 9.24
CA GLY A 103 -9.63 -3.42 8.56
C GLY A 103 -10.28 -3.56 7.17
N LYS A 104 -10.32 -4.76 6.64
CA LYS A 104 -10.95 -5.07 5.35
C LYS A 104 -12.42 -4.65 5.23
N GLU A 105 -13.16 -4.59 6.35
CA GLU A 105 -14.56 -4.16 6.38
C GLU A 105 -14.73 -2.74 5.85
N PHE A 106 -13.77 -1.86 6.10
CA PHE A 106 -13.85 -0.44 5.80
C PHE A 106 -14.03 -0.10 4.31
N HIS A 107 -13.63 -0.98 3.39
CA HIS A 107 -13.60 -0.71 1.95
C HIS A 107 -14.22 -1.80 1.08
N CYS A 108 -15.01 -2.70 1.70
CA CYS A 108 -15.61 -3.86 1.03
C CYS A 108 -17.14 -3.91 1.12
N HIS A 109 -17.81 -2.81 1.48
CA HIS A 109 -19.28 -2.73 1.52
C HIS A 109 -19.85 -2.50 0.12
N PRO A 110 -21.09 -2.98 -0.14
CA PRO A 110 -21.72 -2.84 -1.46
C PRO A 110 -22.39 -1.46 -1.64
N ASP A 111 -21.59 -0.40 -1.57
CA ASP A 111 -22.04 0.96 -1.91
C ASP A 111 -21.27 1.47 -3.13
N LYS A 112 -21.97 1.58 -4.26
CA LYS A 112 -21.41 2.05 -5.52
C LYS A 112 -21.21 3.58 -5.58
N ASN A 113 -21.77 4.33 -4.63
CA ASN A 113 -21.69 5.79 -4.58
C ASN A 113 -20.65 6.28 -3.57
N ASP A 114 -20.11 5.39 -2.75
CA ASP A 114 -19.05 5.71 -1.78
C ASP A 114 -17.67 5.30 -2.32
N PRO A 115 -16.79 6.25 -2.69
CA PRO A 115 -15.45 5.94 -3.19
C PRO A 115 -14.56 5.25 -2.15
N MET A 116 -14.92 5.29 -0.88
CA MET A 116 -14.22 4.53 0.16
C MET A 116 -14.41 3.02 0.01
N GLN A 117 -15.42 2.58 -0.74
CA GLN A 117 -15.66 1.16 -1.05
C GLN A 117 -14.83 0.68 -2.25
N TYR A 118 -13.58 1.15 -2.35
CA TYR A 118 -12.72 0.92 -3.52
C TYR A 118 -12.42 -0.56 -3.81
N SER A 119 -12.49 -1.47 -2.85
CA SER A 119 -12.40 -2.90 -3.09
C SER A 119 -13.63 -3.45 -3.80
N TYR A 120 -14.82 -3.05 -3.35
CA TYR A 120 -16.08 -3.43 -3.99
C TYR A 120 -16.16 -2.82 -5.39
N LEU A 121 -15.80 -1.54 -5.54
CA LEU A 121 -15.80 -0.85 -6.84
C LEU A 121 -14.76 -1.44 -7.81
N ALA A 122 -13.61 -1.89 -7.33
CA ALA A 122 -12.64 -2.62 -8.15
C ALA A 122 -13.19 -3.98 -8.62
N ALA A 123 -13.93 -4.70 -7.77
CA ALA A 123 -14.59 -5.94 -8.17
C ALA A 123 -15.69 -5.67 -9.20
N LEU A 124 -16.50 -4.62 -9.05
CA LEU A 124 -17.47 -4.16 -10.05
C LEU A 124 -16.79 -3.80 -11.38
N ALA A 125 -15.59 -3.24 -11.33
CA ALA A 125 -14.80 -2.89 -12.50
C ALA A 125 -14.19 -4.12 -13.22
N GLY A 126 -14.38 -5.34 -12.68
CA GLY A 126 -13.98 -6.59 -13.34
C GLY A 126 -12.67 -7.19 -12.80
N PHE A 127 -12.18 -6.79 -11.67
CA PHE A 127 -10.98 -7.39 -11.06
C PHE A 127 -11.34 -8.50 -10.05
N ARG A 128 -10.39 -9.43 -9.83
CA ARG A 128 -10.35 -10.24 -8.62
C ARG A 128 -9.67 -9.46 -7.52
N VAL A 129 -10.35 -9.19 -6.44
CA VAL A 129 -9.83 -8.36 -5.36
C VAL A 129 -9.60 -9.21 -4.12
N LEU A 130 -8.40 -9.16 -3.57
CA LEU A 130 -8.11 -9.71 -2.24
C LEU A 130 -7.83 -8.54 -1.29
N ALA A 131 -8.62 -8.43 -0.25
CA ALA A 131 -8.57 -7.38 0.77
C ALA A 131 -8.25 -8.01 2.14
N PRO A 132 -6.98 -8.12 2.54
CA PRO A 132 -6.58 -8.65 3.84
C PRO A 132 -6.69 -7.62 4.96
N ASP A 133 -6.86 -8.09 6.19
CA ASP A 133 -6.56 -7.29 7.37
C ASP A 133 -5.05 -7.14 7.54
N ALA A 134 -4.57 -5.91 7.66
CA ALA A 134 -3.21 -5.64 8.07
C ALA A 134 -2.97 -6.05 9.53
N LEU A 135 -1.72 -6.26 9.91
CA LEU A 135 -1.36 -6.56 11.29
C LEU A 135 -1.86 -5.43 12.22
N CYS A 136 -2.43 -5.76 13.34
CA CYS A 136 -3.07 -4.87 14.33
C CYS A 136 -4.45 -4.33 13.94
N PHE A 137 -5.01 -4.76 12.80
CA PHE A 137 -6.31 -4.28 12.32
C PHE A 137 -7.31 -5.42 12.13
N GLY A 138 -8.60 -5.07 12.17
CA GLY A 138 -9.69 -6.00 11.92
C GLY A 138 -9.61 -7.24 12.81
N GLU A 139 -9.63 -8.41 12.22
CA GLU A 139 -9.54 -9.69 12.95
C GLU A 139 -8.12 -10.00 13.46
N ARG A 140 -7.13 -9.19 13.09
CA ARG A 140 -5.74 -9.29 13.57
C ARG A 140 -5.42 -8.28 14.68
N GLN A 141 -6.41 -7.54 15.16
CA GLN A 141 -6.28 -6.68 16.34
C GLN A 141 -6.07 -7.53 17.59
N ALA A 142 -5.18 -7.09 18.48
CA ALA A 142 -4.96 -7.75 19.74
C ALA A 142 -6.22 -7.68 20.63
N LYS A 143 -6.60 -8.80 21.25
CA LYS A 143 -7.76 -8.90 22.12
C LYS A 143 -7.41 -8.50 23.57
N TRP A 144 -6.79 -7.34 23.74
CA TRP A 144 -6.48 -6.81 25.06
C TRP A 144 -7.65 -5.89 25.47
N GLY A 145 -8.21 -6.08 26.62
CA GLY A 145 -9.52 -5.50 27.05
C GLY A 145 -9.74 -3.99 26.94
N HIS A 146 -8.74 -3.22 26.56
CA HIS A 146 -8.81 -1.76 26.37
C HIS A 146 -7.99 -1.24 25.19
N SER A 147 -7.46 -2.11 24.32
CA SER A 147 -6.64 -1.67 23.20
C SER A 147 -7.50 -1.20 22.02
N THR A 148 -7.12 -0.08 21.44
CA THR A 148 -7.55 0.33 20.12
C THR A 148 -6.49 -0.13 19.11
N PHE A 149 -6.83 -0.24 17.82
CA PHE A 149 -5.86 -0.56 16.77
C PHE A 149 -4.60 0.32 16.83
N PHE A 150 -4.75 1.57 17.25
CA PHE A 150 -3.65 2.53 17.35
C PHE A 150 -2.63 2.13 18.42
N PHE A 151 -3.08 1.70 19.59
CA PHE A 151 -2.18 1.19 20.63
C PHE A 151 -1.52 -0.12 20.25
N ASP A 152 -2.25 -1.01 19.60
CA ASP A 152 -1.71 -2.28 19.09
C ASP A 152 -0.63 -2.03 18.04
N GLU A 153 -0.86 -1.09 17.12
CA GLU A 153 0.11 -0.74 16.08
C GLU A 153 1.38 -0.12 16.67
N ILE A 154 1.25 0.79 17.67
CA ILE A 154 2.40 1.37 18.38
C ILE A 154 3.19 0.30 19.13
N ALA A 155 2.51 -0.58 19.86
CA ALA A 155 3.15 -1.67 20.61
C ALA A 155 3.90 -2.62 19.66
N MET A 156 3.27 -3.01 18.58
CA MET A 156 3.88 -3.85 17.55
C MET A 156 5.04 -3.17 16.84
N HIS A 157 4.92 -1.86 16.55
CA HIS A 157 6.03 -1.07 16.01
C HIS A 157 7.23 -1.05 16.95
N ALA A 158 6.99 -0.84 18.23
CA ALA A 158 8.04 -0.84 19.26
C ALA A 158 8.71 -2.22 19.35
N GLU A 159 7.94 -3.30 19.41
CA GLU A 159 8.45 -4.67 19.45
C GLU A 159 9.30 -5.01 18.22
N LEU A 160 8.80 -4.74 17.03
CA LEU A 160 9.52 -4.99 15.78
C LEU A 160 10.81 -4.17 15.73
N THR A 161 10.75 -2.89 16.13
CA THR A 161 11.90 -1.99 16.12
C THR A 161 12.97 -2.46 17.12
N ALA A 162 12.58 -2.91 18.32
CA ALA A 162 13.50 -3.48 19.30
C ALA A 162 14.21 -4.75 18.79
N ASN A 163 13.56 -5.47 17.87
CA ASN A 163 14.12 -6.65 17.17
C ASN A 163 14.81 -6.31 15.83
N GLY A 164 15.08 -5.02 15.54
CA GLY A 164 15.73 -4.57 14.31
C GLY A 164 14.89 -4.75 13.04
N LYS A 165 13.57 -4.90 13.19
CA LYS A 165 12.58 -5.02 12.13
C LYS A 165 11.69 -3.77 12.05
N SER A 166 10.67 -3.79 11.19
CA SER A 166 9.71 -2.69 11.07
C SER A 166 8.33 -3.19 10.66
N LEU A 167 7.30 -2.36 10.86
CA LEU A 167 5.98 -2.63 10.29
C LEU A 167 6.02 -2.69 8.76
N ALA A 168 6.87 -1.88 8.10
CA ALA A 168 7.09 -1.97 6.66
C ALA A 168 7.58 -3.35 6.24
N TRP A 169 8.55 -3.94 6.97
CA TRP A 169 9.03 -5.29 6.72
C TRP A 169 7.89 -6.31 6.83
N LYS A 170 7.13 -6.25 7.92
CA LYS A 170 5.99 -7.19 8.13
C LYS A 170 4.91 -7.01 7.07
N SER A 171 4.59 -5.77 6.70
CA SER A 171 3.62 -5.47 5.68
C SER A 171 4.03 -6.03 4.31
N VAL A 172 5.28 -5.83 3.88
CA VAL A 172 5.77 -6.39 2.61
C VAL A 172 5.70 -7.91 2.62
N TRP A 173 6.00 -8.54 3.77
CA TRP A 173 5.87 -9.97 3.95
C TRP A 173 4.44 -10.44 3.74
N ASP A 174 3.49 -9.93 4.53
CA ASP A 174 2.09 -10.34 4.52
C ASP A 174 1.44 -10.07 3.15
N ASN A 175 1.70 -8.91 2.58
CA ASN A 175 1.19 -8.52 1.27
C ASN A 175 1.80 -9.34 0.12
N SER A 176 3.06 -9.79 0.24
CA SER A 176 3.64 -10.73 -0.71
C SER A 176 2.94 -12.09 -0.66
N ARG A 177 2.59 -12.57 0.52
CA ARG A 177 1.78 -13.79 0.69
C ARG A 177 0.37 -13.64 0.10
N ALA A 178 -0.24 -12.45 0.26
CA ALA A 178 -1.52 -12.13 -0.37
C ALA A 178 -1.45 -12.15 -1.91
N LEU A 179 -0.35 -11.68 -2.51
CA LEU A 179 -0.13 -11.82 -3.96
C LEU A 179 -0.03 -13.29 -4.38
N GLU A 180 0.61 -14.15 -3.59
CA GLU A 180 0.66 -15.59 -3.86
C GLU A 180 -0.73 -16.24 -3.78
N VAL A 181 -1.62 -15.75 -2.90
CA VAL A 181 -3.03 -16.19 -2.90
C VAL A 181 -3.70 -15.83 -4.22
N LEU A 182 -3.57 -14.59 -4.70
CA LEU A 182 -4.14 -14.18 -6.00
C LEU A 182 -3.60 -15.04 -7.16
N GLU A 183 -2.30 -15.35 -7.16
CA GLU A 183 -1.70 -16.27 -8.15
C GLU A 183 -2.33 -17.68 -8.06
N SER A 184 -2.52 -18.20 -6.86
CA SER A 184 -3.14 -19.51 -6.64
C SER A 184 -4.60 -19.57 -7.08
N LEU A 185 -5.28 -18.42 -7.08
CA LEU A 185 -6.64 -18.24 -7.60
C LEU A 185 -6.69 -18.11 -9.13
N GLY A 186 -5.52 -18.09 -9.80
CA GLY A 186 -5.40 -18.08 -11.26
C GLY A 186 -5.07 -16.70 -11.86
N CYS A 187 -4.93 -15.66 -11.06
CA CYS A 187 -4.57 -14.34 -11.55
C CYS A 187 -3.15 -14.32 -12.12
N ARG A 188 -2.98 -13.90 -13.38
CA ARG A 188 -1.67 -13.85 -14.04
C ARG A 188 -1.07 -12.44 -14.08
N SER A 189 -1.88 -11.42 -13.92
CA SER A 189 -1.48 -10.00 -13.88
C SER A 189 -1.92 -9.43 -12.54
N LEU A 190 -1.00 -8.85 -11.77
CA LEU A 190 -1.26 -8.41 -10.40
C LEU A 190 -1.03 -6.91 -10.25
N GLY A 191 -1.97 -6.25 -9.58
CA GLY A 191 -1.86 -4.87 -9.14
C GLY A 191 -2.04 -4.72 -7.64
N ALA A 192 -1.79 -3.53 -7.15
CA ALA A 192 -2.11 -3.14 -5.78
C ALA A 192 -2.83 -1.80 -5.77
N ILE A 193 -3.78 -1.65 -4.87
CA ILE A 193 -4.43 -0.37 -4.55
C ILE A 193 -4.42 -0.17 -3.05
N GLY A 194 -4.11 1.04 -2.61
CA GLY A 194 -4.15 1.39 -1.20
C GLY A 194 -4.50 2.85 -0.95
N TYR A 195 -5.15 3.10 0.17
CA TYR A 195 -5.53 4.42 0.66
C TYR A 195 -4.81 4.71 1.98
N SER A 196 -4.28 5.94 2.15
CA SER A 196 -3.66 6.38 3.41
C SER A 196 -2.53 5.42 3.85
N GLY A 197 -2.63 4.80 5.02
CA GLY A 197 -1.68 3.76 5.46
C GLY A 197 -1.57 2.58 4.49
N GLY A 198 -2.65 2.24 3.78
CA GLY A 198 -2.65 1.24 2.71
C GLY A 198 -1.88 1.70 1.48
N SER A 199 -1.92 2.99 1.15
CA SER A 199 -1.09 3.58 0.10
C SER A 199 0.39 3.43 0.41
N THR A 200 0.78 3.73 1.66
CA THR A 200 2.16 3.50 2.14
C THR A 200 2.59 2.06 1.94
N GLN A 201 1.77 1.10 2.33
CA GLN A 201 2.08 -0.32 2.14
C GLN A 201 2.15 -0.70 0.65
N ALA A 202 1.26 -0.14 -0.19
CA ALA A 202 1.20 -0.43 -1.62
C ALA A 202 2.49 0.03 -2.35
N TYR A 203 2.97 1.27 -2.13
CA TYR A 203 4.19 1.70 -2.80
C TYR A 203 5.45 1.04 -2.23
N ILE A 204 5.50 0.72 -0.93
CA ILE A 204 6.61 -0.05 -0.37
C ILE A 204 6.66 -1.45 -1.00
N LEU A 205 5.53 -2.15 -1.05
CA LEU A 205 5.41 -3.45 -1.71
C LEU A 205 5.85 -3.37 -3.17
N ALA A 206 5.29 -2.42 -3.93
CA ALA A 206 5.61 -2.24 -5.35
C ALA A 206 7.10 -1.93 -5.57
N SER A 207 7.78 -1.25 -4.65
CA SER A 207 9.20 -0.95 -4.76
C SER A 207 10.08 -2.20 -4.69
N VAL A 208 9.68 -3.24 -3.96
CA VAL A 208 10.49 -4.43 -3.72
C VAL A 208 9.98 -5.71 -4.39
N ASN A 209 8.67 -5.82 -4.64
CA ASN A 209 8.04 -6.99 -5.23
C ASN A 209 7.66 -6.72 -6.70
N LYS A 210 8.42 -7.33 -7.61
CA LYS A 210 8.24 -7.13 -9.06
C LYS A 210 6.95 -7.76 -9.62
N LYS A 211 6.24 -8.59 -8.86
CA LYS A 211 4.93 -9.14 -9.25
C LYS A 211 3.85 -8.07 -9.30
N VAL A 212 3.98 -6.98 -8.53
CA VAL A 212 3.08 -5.82 -8.63
C VAL A 212 3.39 -5.06 -9.90
N ARG A 213 2.60 -5.29 -10.93
CA ARG A 213 2.77 -4.72 -12.26
C ARG A 213 2.33 -3.25 -12.34
N ALA A 214 1.24 -2.93 -11.67
CA ALA A 214 0.72 -1.57 -11.53
C ALA A 214 0.28 -1.33 -10.09
N SER A 215 0.54 -0.14 -9.55
CA SER A 215 0.13 0.24 -8.20
C SER A 215 -0.63 1.55 -8.19
N VAL A 216 -1.72 1.60 -7.42
CA VAL A 216 -2.49 2.80 -7.12
C VAL A 216 -2.22 3.18 -5.67
N CYS A 217 -1.73 4.38 -5.47
CA CYS A 217 -1.39 4.92 -4.16
C CYS A 217 -2.18 6.21 -3.97
N LEU A 218 -3.13 6.16 -3.04
CA LEU A 218 -4.01 7.28 -2.73
C LEU A 218 -3.63 7.86 -1.37
N PHE A 219 -3.10 9.09 -1.39
CA PHE A 219 -2.62 9.82 -0.21
C PHE A 219 -1.38 9.22 0.48
N SER A 220 -1.00 9.81 1.62
CA SER A 220 0.08 9.35 2.49
C SER A 220 1.48 9.31 1.86
N PHE A 221 1.77 10.30 1.01
CA PHE A 221 3.12 10.48 0.46
C PHE A 221 3.98 11.23 1.47
N MET A 222 5.06 10.62 1.92
CA MET A 222 5.93 11.19 2.92
C MET A 222 7.40 11.06 2.55
N THR A 223 8.17 12.10 2.85
CA THR A 223 9.62 12.03 2.90
C THR A 223 10.08 12.34 4.32
N LEU A 224 10.93 11.49 4.87
CA LEU A 224 11.41 11.61 6.24
C LEU A 224 12.15 12.92 6.48
N ARG A 225 12.91 13.41 5.49
CA ARG A 225 13.61 14.68 5.61
C ARG A 225 12.68 15.87 5.82
N HIS A 226 11.56 15.94 5.09
CA HIS A 226 10.58 17.01 5.26
C HIS A 226 9.78 16.82 6.55
N GLN A 227 9.41 15.57 6.85
CA GLN A 227 8.72 15.21 8.07
C GLN A 227 9.48 15.69 9.31
N PHE A 228 10.75 15.37 9.44
CA PHE A 228 11.53 15.70 10.62
C PHE A 228 12.07 17.13 10.66
N ASN A 229 12.32 17.74 9.49
CA ASN A 229 12.86 19.11 9.44
C ASN A 229 11.78 20.20 9.48
N GLN A 230 10.59 19.94 8.98
CA GLN A 230 9.57 20.96 8.78
C GLN A 230 8.28 20.69 9.53
N TYR A 231 7.74 19.49 9.46
CA TYR A 231 6.40 19.20 9.94
C TYR A 231 6.36 18.58 11.34
N ARG A 232 7.39 17.84 11.74
CA ARG A 232 7.57 17.24 13.08
C ARG A 232 6.34 16.51 13.61
N CYS A 233 5.55 15.92 12.72
CA CYS A 233 4.42 15.11 13.11
C CYS A 233 4.72 13.63 12.90
N CYS A 234 4.18 12.77 13.75
CA CYS A 234 4.14 11.34 13.51
C CYS A 234 3.02 11.08 12.51
N HIS A 235 3.33 10.33 11.48
CA HIS A 235 2.35 9.87 10.51
C HIS A 235 2.24 8.35 10.58
N CYS A 236 1.95 7.68 9.49
CA CYS A 236 1.86 6.24 9.39
C CYS A 236 3.17 5.53 9.83
N LEU A 237 3.10 4.61 10.79
CA LEU A 237 4.27 3.95 11.38
C LEU A 237 5.05 3.07 10.39
N TYR A 238 4.44 2.69 9.27
CA TYR A 238 5.13 1.98 8.17
C TYR A 238 6.27 2.79 7.55
N HIS A 239 6.28 4.12 7.71
CA HIS A 239 7.37 4.95 7.20
C HIS A 239 8.69 4.83 7.98
N TYR A 240 8.65 4.32 9.21
CA TYR A 240 9.81 4.34 10.10
C TYR A 240 10.55 3.01 10.10
N ILE A 241 11.53 2.89 9.21
CA ILE A 241 12.41 1.72 9.13
C ILE A 241 13.73 2.04 9.86
N PRO A 242 14.15 1.22 10.86
CA PRO A 242 15.42 1.42 11.55
C PRO A 242 16.60 1.53 10.59
N GLY A 243 17.36 2.62 10.71
CA GLY A 243 18.57 2.83 9.91
C GLY A 243 18.35 3.37 8.49
N MET A 244 17.12 3.60 8.02
CA MET A 244 16.84 4.10 6.67
C MET A 244 17.57 5.42 6.38
N MET A 245 17.42 6.43 7.24
CA MET A 245 18.12 7.71 7.09
C MET A 245 19.63 7.57 7.21
N LYS A 246 20.13 6.69 8.10
CA LYS A 246 21.56 6.39 8.24
C LYS A 246 22.14 5.76 6.97
N ALA A 247 21.32 5.00 6.23
CA ALA A 247 21.69 4.45 4.93
C ALA A 247 21.68 5.49 3.80
N GLY A 248 21.29 6.74 4.07
CA GLY A 248 21.17 7.82 3.10
C GLY A 248 19.96 7.65 2.18
N LEU A 249 18.89 7.04 2.68
CA LEU A 249 17.66 6.78 1.93
C LEU A 249 16.47 7.57 2.47
N ASP A 250 15.58 7.91 1.55
CA ASP A 250 14.27 8.46 1.82
C ASP A 250 13.22 7.86 0.88
N TRP A 251 11.95 8.06 1.15
CA TRP A 251 10.87 7.38 0.43
C TRP A 251 10.76 7.76 -1.04
N ASP A 252 11.05 9.00 -1.42
CA ASP A 252 11.09 9.42 -2.83
C ASP A 252 12.14 8.64 -3.64
N GLN A 253 13.31 8.33 -3.04
CA GLN A 253 14.30 7.46 -3.65
C GLN A 253 13.78 6.03 -3.78
N VAL A 254 13.09 5.51 -2.76
CA VAL A 254 12.57 4.13 -2.76
C VAL A 254 11.48 3.95 -3.81
N VAL A 255 10.53 4.88 -3.94
CA VAL A 255 9.48 4.77 -4.97
C VAL A 255 10.04 4.89 -6.39
N SER A 256 11.19 5.52 -6.57
CA SER A 256 11.88 5.53 -7.86
C SER A 256 12.35 4.13 -8.32
N LEU A 257 12.25 3.09 -7.48
CA LEU A 257 12.49 1.69 -7.84
C LEU A 257 11.32 1.05 -8.61
N ILE A 258 10.13 1.67 -8.59
CA ILE A 258 8.93 1.12 -9.25
C ILE A 258 9.07 1.08 -10.78
N PRO A 259 9.50 2.14 -11.49
CA PRO A 259 9.74 2.06 -12.92
C PRO A 259 10.63 0.86 -13.33
N PRO A 260 10.43 0.24 -14.51
CA PRO A 260 9.51 0.62 -15.60
C PRO A 260 8.04 0.26 -15.37
N ARG A 261 7.70 -0.35 -14.23
CA ARG A 261 6.31 -0.60 -13.84
C ARG A 261 5.61 0.71 -13.54
N LYS A 262 4.29 0.71 -13.57
CA LYS A 262 3.51 1.93 -13.50
C LYS A 262 2.96 2.18 -12.10
N ILE A 263 2.85 3.46 -11.75
CA ILE A 263 2.27 3.92 -10.52
C ILE A 263 1.30 5.07 -10.77
N PHE A 264 0.15 5.00 -10.14
CA PHE A 264 -0.84 6.07 -10.05
C PHE A 264 -0.74 6.71 -8.66
N LEU A 265 -0.62 8.03 -8.61
CA LEU A 265 -0.60 8.82 -7.38
C LEU A 265 -1.84 9.73 -7.38
N GLY A 266 -2.69 9.57 -6.35
CA GLY A 266 -3.86 10.42 -6.14
C GLY A 266 -3.79 11.14 -4.80
N TRP A 267 -4.08 12.45 -4.79
CA TRP A 267 -4.05 13.27 -3.57
C TRP A 267 -5.00 14.45 -3.62
N GLY A 268 -5.32 14.99 -2.43
CA GLY A 268 -5.97 16.28 -2.28
C GLY A 268 -4.95 17.36 -1.96
N ALA A 269 -5.04 18.51 -2.61
CA ALA A 269 -4.09 19.61 -2.43
C ALA A 269 -4.12 20.22 -1.01
N LEU A 270 -5.24 20.03 -0.29
CA LEU A 270 -5.43 20.48 1.09
C LEU A 270 -5.10 19.41 2.15
N ASP A 271 -4.50 18.27 1.74
CA ASP A 271 -4.11 17.22 2.68
C ASP A 271 -2.93 17.65 3.55
N ALA A 272 -3.21 18.01 4.80
CA ALA A 272 -2.17 18.38 5.76
C ALA A 272 -1.20 17.22 6.11
N GLY A 273 -1.64 15.97 5.90
CA GLY A 273 -0.83 14.77 6.13
C GLY A 273 0.21 14.49 5.02
N SER A 274 -0.02 15.05 3.82
CA SER A 274 0.87 14.91 2.66
C SER A 274 1.03 16.24 1.94
N PRO A 275 1.74 17.22 2.54
CA PRO A 275 1.95 18.55 1.94
C PRO A 275 2.60 18.46 0.55
N GLU A 276 2.36 19.47 -0.27
CA GLU A 276 2.80 19.53 -1.68
C GLU A 276 4.26 19.12 -1.89
N ILE A 277 5.16 19.59 -1.04
CA ILE A 277 6.58 19.28 -1.15
C ILE A 277 6.89 17.77 -1.06
N MET A 278 6.05 17.00 -0.35
CA MET A 278 6.24 15.56 -0.19
C MET A 278 5.79 14.78 -1.42
N TYR A 279 4.57 15.00 -1.90
CA TYR A 279 4.12 14.29 -3.11
C TYR A 279 4.87 14.74 -4.36
N ARG A 280 5.25 16.01 -4.48
CA ARG A 280 6.14 16.50 -5.53
C ARG A 280 7.50 15.81 -5.52
N SER A 281 8.05 15.51 -4.33
CA SER A 281 9.30 14.75 -4.23
C SER A 281 9.19 13.35 -4.83
N PHE A 282 8.06 12.66 -4.62
CA PHE A 282 7.78 11.35 -5.23
C PHE A 282 7.71 11.46 -6.75
N ILE A 283 6.90 12.38 -7.27
CA ILE A 283 6.74 12.61 -8.71
C ILE A 283 8.11 12.87 -9.35
N ASN A 284 8.85 13.85 -8.82
CA ASN A 284 10.14 14.24 -9.34
C ASN A 284 11.17 13.10 -9.36
N ALA A 285 11.16 12.26 -8.33
CA ALA A 285 12.09 11.12 -8.26
C ALA A 285 11.79 10.06 -9.33
N ILE A 286 10.50 9.77 -9.56
CA ILE A 286 10.05 8.81 -10.58
C ILE A 286 10.34 9.35 -11.99
N GLU A 287 9.97 10.60 -12.25
CA GLU A 287 10.18 11.25 -13.56
C GLU A 287 11.67 11.41 -13.89
N LYS A 288 12.49 11.77 -12.90
CA LYS A 288 13.95 11.84 -13.06
C LYS A 288 14.52 10.50 -13.50
N ARG A 289 14.07 9.41 -12.89
CA ARG A 289 14.50 8.06 -13.30
C ARG A 289 13.98 7.71 -14.69
N GLN A 290 12.69 7.96 -14.95
CA GLN A 290 12.07 7.71 -16.24
C GLN A 290 12.85 8.41 -17.36
N LYS A 291 13.19 9.69 -17.19
CA LYS A 291 13.99 10.47 -18.15
C LYS A 291 15.40 9.90 -18.31
N LYS A 292 16.07 9.59 -17.19
CA LYS A 292 17.45 9.09 -17.19
C LYS A 292 17.61 7.76 -17.91
N GLU A 293 16.63 6.87 -17.78
CA GLU A 293 16.64 5.51 -18.34
C GLU A 293 15.85 5.41 -19.66
N SER A 294 15.35 6.55 -20.20
CA SER A 294 14.53 6.63 -21.42
C SER A 294 13.34 5.67 -21.40
N LEU A 295 12.67 5.58 -20.25
CA LEU A 295 11.51 4.72 -20.07
C LEU A 295 10.24 5.41 -20.57
N ASP A 296 9.23 4.61 -20.94
CA ASP A 296 7.87 5.08 -21.17
C ASP A 296 7.28 5.73 -19.92
N LYS A 297 6.13 6.42 -20.08
CA LYS A 297 5.43 7.04 -18.96
C LYS A 297 5.11 6.01 -17.87
N CYS A 298 5.70 6.21 -16.68
CA CYS A 298 5.55 5.33 -15.52
C CYS A 298 4.66 5.91 -14.42
N VAL A 299 4.51 7.25 -14.34
CA VAL A 299 3.73 7.91 -13.31
C VAL A 299 2.46 8.54 -13.89
N TYR A 300 1.34 8.28 -13.22
CA TYR A 300 0.02 8.82 -13.54
C TYR A 300 -0.49 9.56 -12.31
N LEU A 301 -1.14 10.70 -12.51
CA LEU A 301 -1.42 11.66 -11.45
C LEU A 301 -2.90 12.04 -11.46
N HIS A 302 -3.48 12.19 -10.26
CA HIS A 302 -4.78 12.79 -10.06
C HIS A 302 -4.74 13.70 -8.81
N GLU A 303 -4.97 14.98 -9.00
CA GLU A 303 -5.04 15.98 -7.94
C GLU A 303 -6.45 16.51 -7.80
N GLU A 304 -6.94 16.55 -6.57
CA GLU A 304 -8.18 17.24 -6.18
C GLU A 304 -7.80 18.55 -5.48
N SER A 305 -7.95 19.68 -6.18
CA SER A 305 -7.44 20.98 -5.72
C SER A 305 -8.12 21.51 -4.45
N GLU A 306 -9.37 21.11 -4.20
CA GLU A 306 -10.20 21.61 -3.08
C GLU A 306 -10.46 20.54 -2.00
N LYS A 307 -9.76 19.40 -2.07
CA LYS A 307 -9.95 18.27 -1.16
C LYS A 307 -8.76 18.06 -0.23
N GLY A 308 -9.07 17.55 0.97
CA GLY A 308 -8.10 17.10 1.94
C GLY A 308 -7.78 15.61 1.79
N HIS A 309 -7.77 14.88 2.90
CA HIS A 309 -7.42 13.46 2.96
C HIS A 309 -8.65 12.57 2.67
N GLU A 310 -9.25 12.70 1.49
CA GLU A 310 -10.45 11.96 1.10
C GLU A 310 -10.40 11.50 -0.36
N ILE A 311 -10.83 10.26 -0.64
CA ILE A 311 -11.00 9.76 -2.00
C ILE A 311 -12.27 10.37 -2.60
N THR A 312 -12.20 10.80 -3.86
CA THR A 312 -13.39 11.19 -4.63
C THR A 312 -13.72 10.14 -5.69
N MET A 313 -14.96 10.12 -6.18
CA MET A 313 -15.34 9.23 -7.27
C MET A 313 -14.49 9.46 -8.53
N PRO A 314 -14.26 10.70 -9.01
CA PRO A 314 -13.40 10.95 -10.17
C PRO A 314 -11.96 10.43 -9.97
N MET A 315 -11.39 10.57 -8.78
CA MET A 315 -10.07 10.04 -8.45
C MET A 315 -10.06 8.51 -8.54
N LEU A 316 -11.05 7.84 -7.95
CA LEU A 316 -11.13 6.38 -7.97
C LEU A 316 -11.40 5.83 -9.37
N GLU A 317 -12.30 6.44 -10.14
CA GLU A 317 -12.56 6.06 -11.54
C GLU A 317 -11.30 6.15 -12.39
N SER A 318 -10.54 7.26 -12.27
CA SER A 318 -9.25 7.43 -12.94
C SER A 318 -8.23 6.35 -12.54
N ALA A 319 -8.19 5.99 -11.26
CA ALA A 319 -7.30 4.95 -10.74
C ALA A 319 -7.69 3.54 -11.23
N LEU A 320 -8.98 3.21 -11.28
CA LEU A 320 -9.46 1.93 -11.78
C LEU A 320 -9.26 1.80 -13.29
N GLU A 321 -9.47 2.87 -14.05
CA GLU A 321 -9.19 2.87 -15.48
C GLU A 321 -7.68 2.68 -15.77
N PHE A 322 -6.81 3.36 -15.00
CA PHE A 322 -5.37 3.14 -15.06
C PHE A 322 -5.01 1.65 -14.84
N LEU A 323 -5.58 1.00 -13.82
CA LEU A 323 -5.35 -0.42 -13.55
C LEU A 323 -5.84 -1.30 -14.70
N LYS A 324 -7.01 -1.00 -15.28
CA LYS A 324 -7.54 -1.74 -16.44
C LYS A 324 -6.59 -1.69 -17.61
N GLN A 325 -6.15 -0.50 -17.99
CA GLN A 325 -5.28 -0.29 -19.14
C GLN A 325 -3.97 -1.06 -19.03
N ASP A 326 -3.43 -1.25 -17.83
CA ASP A 326 -2.14 -1.93 -17.67
C ASP A 326 -2.28 -3.43 -17.40
N LEU A 327 -3.21 -3.83 -16.54
CA LEU A 327 -3.32 -5.21 -16.10
C LEU A 327 -4.01 -6.12 -17.13
N TYR A 328 -5.01 -5.63 -17.86
CA TYR A 328 -5.68 -6.42 -18.91
C TYR A 328 -4.82 -6.56 -20.17
N LYS A 329 -4.12 -5.54 -20.61
CA LYS A 329 -3.17 -5.64 -21.74
C LYS A 329 -2.07 -6.68 -21.49
N GLY A 330 -1.65 -6.81 -20.25
CA GLY A 330 -0.64 -7.80 -19.83
C GLY A 330 -1.15 -9.23 -19.74
N ALA A 331 -2.46 -9.44 -19.69
CA ALA A 331 -3.09 -10.76 -19.61
C ALA A 331 -3.43 -11.38 -20.97
N GLY A 332 -3.17 -10.68 -22.09
CA GLY A 332 -3.49 -11.16 -23.43
C GLY A 332 -5.01 -11.17 -23.75
N HIS A 333 -5.81 -10.44 -22.99
CA HIS A 333 -7.23 -10.31 -23.21
C HIS A 333 -7.52 -9.07 -24.07
N SER A 334 -8.28 -9.26 -25.16
CA SER A 334 -8.95 -8.15 -25.84
C SER A 334 -10.02 -7.58 -24.89
N LEU A 335 -10.07 -6.27 -24.79
CA LEU A 335 -11.06 -5.51 -24.00
C LEU A 335 -12.44 -5.52 -24.69
N TRP A 336 -13.01 -6.71 -25.01
CA TRP A 336 -14.40 -6.82 -25.52
C TRP A 336 -14.99 -8.16 -25.08
#